data_ffafe887ad052b5cea03c104e7fa56ba
#
_entry.id   ffafe887ad052b5cea03c104e7fa56ba
#
_cell.length_a   1.000
_cell.length_b   1.000
_cell.length_c   1.000
_cell.angle_alpha   90.00
_cell.angle_beta   90.00
_cell.angle_gamma   90.00
#
_symmetry.space_group_name_H-M   'P 1'
#
loop_
_entity.id
_entity.type
_entity.pdbx_description
1 polymer ?
#
loop_
_entity_poly.entity_id
_entity_poly.type
_entity_poly.pdbx_seq_one_letter_code
_entity_poly.pdbx_strand_id
1 'polypeptide(L)' 'MEAEPRYHINIFFSAADGCYVADIPDLRFCSAFGDSPAEALTEVLVAQELYLESCRRHGDPVPPARYRPAIYQVVATA' A
#
# COMPACT_ATOMS: atom_id res chain seq x y z
N MET A 1 17.02 -13.61 9.35
CA MET A 1 15.90 -12.66 9.53
C MET A 1 15.31 -12.31 8.18
N GLU A 2 14.02 -12.43 8.06
CA GLU A 2 13.36 -12.15 6.80
C GLU A 2 12.98 -10.68 6.70
N ALA A 3 13.20 -10.12 5.52
CA ALA A 3 12.76 -8.77 5.25
C ALA A 3 11.23 -8.77 5.04
N GLU A 4 10.59 -7.69 5.45
CA GLU A 4 9.17 -7.54 5.16
C GLU A 4 8.95 -7.32 3.68
N PRO A 5 7.81 -7.73 3.13
CA PRO A 5 7.51 -7.48 1.73
C PRO A 5 7.55 -6.00 1.39
N ARG A 6 7.95 -5.69 0.18
CA ARG A 6 7.96 -4.32 -0.32
C ARG A 6 6.72 -4.15 -1.19
N TYR A 7 5.70 -3.57 -0.61
CA TYR A 7 4.42 -3.44 -1.29
C TYR A 7 4.42 -2.29 -2.28
N HIS A 8 3.65 -2.48 -3.34
CA HIS A 8 3.34 -1.39 -4.25
C HIS A 8 2.44 -0.37 -3.53
N ILE A 9 2.69 0.89 -3.77
CA ILE A 9 1.88 1.98 -3.20
C ILE A 9 1.41 2.86 -4.36
N ASN A 10 0.10 3.03 -4.48
CA ASN A 10 -0.49 3.98 -5.40
C ASN A 10 -0.70 5.31 -4.68
N ILE A 11 -0.38 6.42 -5.34
CA ILE A 11 -0.68 7.74 -4.81
C ILE A 11 -1.33 8.55 -5.93
N PHE A 12 -2.49 9.12 -5.66
CA PHE A 12 -3.22 9.88 -6.67
C PHE A 12 -4.08 10.95 -6.00
N PHE A 13 -4.46 11.97 -6.78
CA PHE A 13 -5.39 12.98 -6.30
C PHE A 13 -6.82 12.49 -6.50
N SER A 14 -7.61 12.54 -5.44
CA SER A 14 -9.02 12.16 -5.49
C SER A 14 -9.87 13.42 -5.55
N ALA A 15 -10.47 13.69 -6.70
CA ALA A 15 -11.35 14.85 -6.84
C ALA A 15 -12.57 14.73 -5.92
N ALA A 16 -13.06 13.50 -5.73
CA ALA A 16 -14.22 13.27 -4.87
C ALA A 16 -13.91 13.62 -3.41
N ASP A 17 -12.69 13.38 -2.96
CA ASP A 17 -12.29 13.63 -1.58
C ASP A 17 -11.59 14.96 -1.40
N GLY A 18 -11.17 15.59 -2.49
CA GLY A 18 -10.46 16.87 -2.44
C GLY A 18 -9.06 16.77 -1.83
N CYS A 19 -8.45 15.61 -1.91
CA CYS A 19 -7.12 15.41 -1.33
C CYS A 19 -6.40 14.27 -2.03
N TYR A 20 -5.15 14.04 -1.66
CA TYR A 20 -4.38 12.91 -2.16
C TYR A 20 -4.71 11.65 -1.37
N VAL A 21 -4.72 10.53 -2.08
CA VAL A 21 -4.97 9.23 -1.48
C VAL A 21 -3.75 8.35 -1.75
N ALA A 22 -3.31 7.62 -0.74
CA ALA A 22 -2.31 6.58 -0.89
C ALA A 22 -2.97 5.25 -0.56
N ASP A 23 -2.65 4.21 -1.33
CA ASP A 23 -3.33 2.93 -1.25
C ASP A 23 -2.32 1.81 -1.48
N ILE A 24 -2.40 0.77 -0.66
CA ILE A 24 -1.55 -0.42 -0.79
C ILE A 24 -2.43 -1.59 -1.22
N PRO A 25 -2.42 -1.94 -2.54
CA PRO A 25 -3.34 -2.95 -3.05
C PRO A 25 -3.25 -4.32 -2.39
N ASP A 26 -2.04 -4.73 -2.00
CA ASP A 26 -1.85 -6.04 -1.37
C ASP A 26 -2.32 -6.11 0.07
N LEU A 27 -2.59 -4.97 0.69
CA LEU A 27 -3.09 -4.91 2.07
C LEU A 27 -4.53 -4.43 2.05
N ARG A 28 -5.43 -5.31 2.43
CA ARG A 28 -6.86 -5.04 2.34
C ARG A 28 -7.24 -3.84 3.19
N PHE A 29 -7.92 -2.88 2.57
CA PHE A 29 -8.38 -1.65 3.23
C PHE A 29 -7.26 -0.80 3.83
N CYS A 30 -6.05 -0.92 3.32
CA CYS A 30 -4.94 -0.12 3.79
C CYS A 30 -4.77 1.09 2.87
N SER A 31 -5.34 2.22 3.28
CA SER A 31 -5.23 3.47 2.54
C SER A 31 -5.18 4.63 3.51
N ALA A 32 -4.76 5.78 3.02
CA ALA A 32 -4.63 6.98 3.84
C ALA A 32 -4.79 8.23 2.97
N PHE A 33 -4.97 9.37 3.61
CA PHE A 33 -5.19 10.64 2.93
C PHE A 33 -4.12 11.65 3.33
N GLY A 34 -3.91 12.63 2.47
CA GLY A 34 -3.01 13.72 2.78
C GLY A 34 -3.26 14.92 1.88
N ASP A 35 -2.78 16.09 2.30
CA ASP A 35 -2.91 17.32 1.52
C ASP A 35 -1.88 17.39 0.40
N SER A 36 -0.90 16.50 0.41
CA SER A 36 0.13 16.38 -0.61
C SER A 36 0.45 14.92 -0.83
N PRO A 37 1.08 14.56 -1.96
CA PRO A 37 1.54 13.18 -2.18
C PRO A 37 2.47 12.70 -1.06
N ALA A 38 3.37 13.57 -0.59
CA ALA A 38 4.29 13.19 0.48
C ALA A 38 3.57 12.91 1.78
N GLU A 39 2.55 13.71 2.10
CA GLU A 39 1.78 13.50 3.32
C GLU A 39 0.98 12.21 3.23
N ALA A 40 0.35 11.95 2.09
CA ALA A 40 -0.40 10.70 1.91
C ALA A 40 0.51 9.49 2.04
N LEU A 41 1.74 9.58 1.51
CA LEU A 41 2.71 8.50 1.65
C LEU A 41 3.08 8.27 3.11
N THR A 42 3.37 9.34 3.83
CA THR A 42 3.72 9.22 5.25
C THR A 42 2.60 8.53 6.03
N GLU A 43 1.37 8.94 5.77
CA GLU A 43 0.22 8.38 6.49
C GLU A 43 -0.04 6.91 6.13
N VAL A 44 0.12 6.54 4.85
CA VAL A 44 -0.13 5.15 4.48
C VAL A 44 0.96 4.22 5.02
N LEU A 45 2.18 4.73 5.19
CA LEU A 45 3.24 3.92 5.78
C LEU A 45 2.95 3.64 7.26
N VAL A 46 2.34 4.58 7.97
CA VAL A 46 1.87 4.34 9.34
C VAL A 46 0.78 3.27 9.32
N ALA A 47 -0.17 3.39 8.41
CA ALA A 47 -1.24 2.39 8.28
C ALA A 47 -0.68 1.00 7.97
N GLN A 48 0.34 0.93 7.10
CA GLN A 48 1.00 -0.32 6.77
C GLN A 48 1.60 -0.97 8.02
N GLU A 49 2.31 -0.18 8.83
CA GLU A 49 2.93 -0.71 10.04
C GLU A 49 1.89 -1.26 11.01
N LEU A 50 0.79 -0.54 11.19
CA LEU A 50 -0.28 -1.00 12.07
C LEU A 50 -0.93 -2.28 11.54
N TYR A 51 -1.10 -2.36 10.23
CA TYR A 51 -1.66 -3.56 9.60
C TYR A 51 -0.78 -4.78 9.84
N LEU A 52 0.53 -4.63 9.58
CA LEU A 52 1.46 -5.74 9.74
C LEU A 52 1.63 -6.13 11.20
N GLU A 53 1.62 -5.16 12.10
CA GLU A 53 1.66 -5.44 13.53
C GLU A 53 0.44 -6.24 13.96
N SER A 54 -0.73 -5.89 13.44
CA SER A 54 -1.95 -6.62 13.73
C SER A 54 -1.86 -8.07 13.24
N CYS A 55 -1.32 -8.28 12.04
CA CYS A 55 -1.11 -9.63 11.54
C CYS A 55 -0.24 -10.44 12.47
N ARG A 56 0.88 -9.87 12.89
CA ARG A 56 1.81 -10.57 13.78
C ARG A 56 1.18 -10.88 15.13
N ARG A 57 0.42 -9.92 15.66
CA ARG A 57 -0.23 -10.08 16.96
C ARG A 57 -1.28 -11.20 16.96
N HIS A 58 -2.01 -11.33 15.86
CA HIS A 58 -3.08 -12.33 15.76
C HIS A 58 -2.62 -13.63 15.13
N GLY A 59 -1.35 -13.74 14.76
CA GLY A 59 -0.84 -14.94 14.12
C GLY A 59 -1.30 -15.11 12.69
N ASP A 60 -1.77 -14.04 12.06
CA ASP A 60 -2.18 -14.09 10.67
C ASP A 60 -0.96 -14.00 9.75
N PRO A 61 -0.99 -14.65 8.59
CA PRO A 61 0.13 -14.53 7.66
C PRO A 61 0.24 -13.11 7.13
N VAL A 62 1.47 -12.64 6.99
CA VAL A 62 1.75 -11.35 6.36
C VAL A 62 1.51 -11.51 4.86
N PRO A 63 0.65 -10.66 4.26
CA PRO A 63 0.35 -10.81 2.84
C PRO A 63 1.60 -10.64 1.97
N PRO A 64 1.77 -11.46 0.94
CA PRO A 64 2.91 -11.29 0.03
C PRO A 64 2.69 -10.11 -0.91
N ALA A 65 3.78 -9.50 -1.37
CA ALA A 65 3.74 -8.40 -2.32
C ALA A 65 3.57 -8.98 -3.73
N ARG A 66 2.34 -8.95 -4.22
CA ARG A 66 1.99 -9.57 -5.51
C ARG A 66 1.53 -8.58 -6.57
N TYR A 67 1.00 -7.45 -6.15
CA TYR A 67 0.45 -6.50 -7.10
C TYR A 67 1.52 -5.99 -8.06
N ARG A 68 1.18 -5.91 -9.34
CA ARG A 68 2.07 -5.37 -10.36
C ARG A 68 1.32 -4.36 -11.20
N PRO A 69 1.91 -3.16 -11.38
CA PRO A 69 1.33 -2.18 -12.30
C PRO A 69 1.19 -2.74 -13.69
N ALA A 70 0.23 -2.22 -14.46
CA ALA A 70 -0.09 -2.72 -15.79
C ALA A 70 1.12 -2.75 -16.72
N ILE A 71 2.03 -1.79 -16.60
CA ILE A 71 3.21 -1.75 -17.47
C ILE A 71 4.09 -3.00 -17.30
N TYR A 72 4.15 -3.53 -16.09
CA TYR A 72 4.94 -4.73 -15.83
C TYR A 72 4.17 -5.99 -16.20
N GLN A 73 2.85 -5.94 -16.19
CA GLN A 73 2.05 -7.07 -16.63
C GLN A 73 2.22 -7.27 -18.13
N VAL A 74 2.27 -6.18 -18.89
CA VAL A 74 2.49 -6.24 -20.34
C VAL A 74 3.87 -6.82 -20.64
N VAL A 75 4.89 -6.35 -19.93
CA VAL A 75 6.25 -6.86 -20.13
C VAL A 75 6.34 -8.34 -19.77
N ALA A 76 5.67 -8.75 -18.72
CA ALA A 76 5.72 -10.14 -18.27
C ALA A 76 5.08 -11.10 -19.26
N THR A 77 4.19 -10.63 -20.13
CA THR A 77 3.51 -11.46 -21.11
C THR A 77 4.19 -11.46 -22.46
N ALA A 78 5.19 -10.62 -22.65
CA ALA A 78 5.86 -10.48 -23.95
C ALA A 78 6.78 -11.67 -24.23
#